data_3ce830c1aa7a287449f700cc7d21e41a
#
_entry.id   3ce830c1aa7a287449f700cc7d21e41a
#
_cell.length_a   1.000
_cell.length_b   1.000
_cell.length_c   1.000
_cell.angle_alpha   90.00
_cell.angle_beta   90.00
_cell.angle_gamma   90.00
#
_symmetry.space_group_name_H-M   'P 1'
#
loop_
_entity.id
_entity.type
_entity.pdbx_description
1 polymer ?
#
loop_
_entity_poly.entity_id
_entity_poly.type
_entity_poly.pdbx_seq_one_letter_code
_entity_poly.pdbx_strand_id
1 'polypeptide(L)'
;MVKERAGVVMTHIPYRGVAPLTSDLVGGNLEYGVFVLSSGLPHIKSGKVVALGTTEARRSPLTPDIPALGEHPQLKGIDIGTWFVLMGPARLPEAVTTRLKTALAEALKSPEFRQKMEASGSTVAAPGTDVQQFLASEVAKYQKIVQFAKIEQ
;
A
#
# COMPACT_ATOMS: atom_id res chain seq x y z
N MET A 1 11.73 9.71 3.34
CA MET A 1 11.74 8.85 4.55
C MET A 1 12.76 7.71 4.46
N VAL A 2 12.77 6.85 3.42
CA VAL A 2 13.79 5.77 3.31
C VAL A 2 15.20 6.37 3.21
N LYS A 3 15.43 7.30 2.29
CA LYS A 3 16.73 7.95 2.11
C LYS A 3 17.26 8.65 3.37
N GLU A 4 16.39 9.34 4.12
CA GLU A 4 16.78 10.02 5.37
C GLU A 4 17.18 9.01 6.46
N ARG A 5 16.44 7.92 6.59
CA ARG A 5 16.73 6.88 7.60
C ARG A 5 17.94 6.03 7.24
N ALA A 6 18.10 5.70 5.97
CA ALA A 6 19.24 4.94 5.50
C ALA A 6 20.52 5.76 5.32
N GLY A 7 20.43 7.10 5.40
CA GLY A 7 21.57 7.98 5.16
C GLY A 7 22.11 7.94 3.72
N VAL A 8 21.26 7.62 2.75
CA VAL A 8 21.65 7.49 1.34
C VAL A 8 21.16 8.67 0.51
N VAL A 9 21.93 9.03 -0.50
CA VAL A 9 21.55 10.06 -1.46
C VAL A 9 20.77 9.41 -2.60
N MET A 10 19.52 9.85 -2.77
CA MET A 10 18.62 9.37 -3.84
C MET A 10 17.93 10.59 -4.46
N THR A 11 17.98 10.71 -5.78
CA THR A 11 17.23 11.72 -6.52
C THR A 11 15.77 11.25 -6.68
N HIS A 12 14.82 12.07 -6.24
CA HIS A 12 13.41 11.80 -6.43
C HIS A 12 12.96 12.25 -7.82
N ILE A 13 12.44 11.31 -8.61
CA ILE A 13 11.86 11.57 -9.93
C ILE A 13 10.37 11.25 -9.86
N PRO A 14 9.49 12.27 -9.84
CA PRO A 14 8.04 12.06 -9.75
C PRO A 14 7.46 11.59 -11.08
N TYR A 15 6.57 10.60 -11.02
CA TYR A 15 5.83 10.07 -12.17
C TYR A 15 4.33 10.32 -12.05
N ARG A 16 3.66 10.58 -13.16
CA ARG A 16 2.19 10.72 -13.23
C ARG A 16 1.49 9.36 -13.27
N GLY A 17 1.84 8.47 -12.33
CA GLY A 17 1.23 7.14 -12.22
C GLY A 17 2.20 5.99 -12.39
N VAL A 18 1.69 4.78 -12.22
CA VAL A 18 2.51 3.56 -12.17
C VAL A 18 3.00 3.13 -13.56
N ALA A 19 2.21 3.32 -14.60
CA ALA A 19 2.55 2.83 -15.96
C ALA A 19 3.87 3.42 -16.51
N PRO A 20 4.08 4.76 -16.55
CA PRO A 20 5.33 5.33 -17.02
C PRO A 20 6.51 4.97 -16.11
N LEU A 21 6.32 4.93 -14.78
CA LEU A 21 7.36 4.47 -13.85
C LEU A 21 7.79 3.02 -14.16
N THR A 22 6.82 2.12 -14.39
CA THR A 22 7.09 0.72 -14.73
C THR A 22 7.87 0.60 -16.04
N SER A 23 7.46 1.36 -17.05
CA SER A 23 8.14 1.36 -18.34
C SER A 23 9.61 1.73 -18.22
N ASP A 24 9.91 2.80 -17.48
CA ASP A 24 11.28 3.27 -17.29
C ASP A 24 12.12 2.32 -16.42
N LEU A 25 11.53 1.75 -15.37
CA LEU A 25 12.24 0.77 -14.54
C LEU A 25 12.55 -0.52 -15.33
N VAL A 26 11.57 -1.07 -16.04
CA VAL A 26 11.75 -2.28 -16.87
C VAL A 26 12.68 -2.01 -18.04
N GLY A 27 12.66 -0.78 -18.59
CA GLY A 27 13.55 -0.32 -19.66
C GLY A 27 14.97 0.00 -19.21
N GLY A 28 15.27 -0.05 -17.91
CA GLY A 28 16.60 0.25 -17.38
C GLY A 28 16.93 1.75 -17.28
N ASN A 29 15.94 2.62 -17.49
CA ASN A 29 16.11 4.09 -17.33
C ASN A 29 16.11 4.52 -15.86
N LEU A 30 15.66 3.66 -14.95
CA LEU A 30 15.69 3.84 -13.50
C LEU A 30 16.33 2.64 -12.82
N GLU A 31 17.11 2.91 -11.79
CA GLU A 31 17.71 1.86 -10.95
C GLU A 31 16.72 1.34 -9.91
N TYR A 32 15.83 2.20 -9.41
CA TYR A 32 14.86 1.87 -8.33
C TYR A 32 13.50 2.51 -8.61
N GLY A 33 12.44 1.83 -8.18
CA GLY A 33 11.09 2.34 -8.23
C GLY A 33 10.30 1.97 -6.96
N VAL A 34 9.38 2.83 -6.54
CA VAL A 34 8.43 2.53 -5.47
C VAL A 34 7.06 2.32 -6.08
N PHE A 35 6.49 1.13 -5.85
CA PHE A 35 5.23 0.67 -6.44
C PHE A 35 4.23 0.28 -5.35
N VAL A 36 2.96 0.31 -5.70
CA VAL A 36 1.97 -0.51 -5.01
C VAL A 36 2.21 -1.97 -5.42
N LEU A 37 2.26 -2.88 -4.46
CA LEU A 37 2.62 -4.30 -4.69
C LEU A 37 1.77 -4.94 -5.79
N SER A 38 0.46 -4.66 -5.81
CA SER A 38 -0.45 -5.18 -6.86
C SER A 38 -0.04 -4.82 -8.29
N SER A 39 0.58 -3.66 -8.48
CA SER A 39 1.09 -3.24 -9.78
C SER A 39 2.48 -3.81 -10.10
N GLY A 40 3.30 -4.03 -9.08
CA GLY A 40 4.65 -4.57 -9.25
C GLY A 40 4.68 -6.10 -9.37
N LEU A 41 3.72 -6.80 -8.76
CA LEU A 41 3.74 -8.26 -8.62
C LEU A 41 3.84 -9.03 -9.95
N PRO A 42 3.15 -8.67 -11.06
CA PRO A 42 3.30 -9.33 -12.34
C PRO A 42 4.74 -9.23 -12.90
N HIS A 43 5.40 -8.10 -12.68
CA HIS A 43 6.78 -7.87 -13.15
C HIS A 43 7.80 -8.61 -12.29
N ILE A 44 7.55 -8.73 -10.99
CA ILE A 44 8.34 -9.55 -10.06
C ILE A 44 8.22 -11.02 -10.45
N LYS A 45 7.00 -11.53 -10.64
CA LYS A 45 6.74 -12.93 -11.04
C LYS A 45 7.35 -13.29 -12.40
N SER A 46 7.42 -12.33 -13.32
CA SER A 46 8.05 -12.54 -14.62
C SER A 46 9.57 -12.32 -14.63
N GLY A 47 10.18 -12.01 -13.48
CA GLY A 47 11.61 -11.77 -13.35
C GLY A 47 12.13 -10.47 -13.99
N LYS A 48 11.22 -9.57 -14.42
CA LYS A 48 11.61 -8.29 -15.04
C LYS A 48 12.10 -7.26 -14.03
N VAL A 49 11.66 -7.38 -12.79
CA VAL A 49 12.10 -6.55 -11.67
C VAL A 49 12.31 -7.42 -10.42
N VAL A 50 13.18 -6.96 -9.52
CA VAL A 50 13.43 -7.62 -8.24
C VAL A 50 12.82 -6.78 -7.13
N ALA A 51 12.02 -7.40 -6.26
CA ALA A 51 11.51 -6.73 -5.07
C ALA A 51 12.60 -6.68 -3.99
N LEU A 52 12.99 -5.49 -3.58
CA LEU A 52 13.99 -5.27 -2.52
C LEU A 52 13.35 -5.30 -1.13
N GLY A 53 12.07 -4.97 -1.01
CA GLY A 53 11.33 -5.00 0.25
C GLY A 53 10.01 -4.26 0.17
N THR A 54 9.14 -4.51 1.16
CA THR A 54 7.87 -3.80 1.34
C THR A 54 7.99 -2.75 2.42
N THR A 55 7.22 -1.68 2.32
CA THR A 55 7.17 -0.60 3.32
C THR A 55 6.20 -0.86 4.46
N GLU A 56 5.62 -2.04 4.52
CA GLU A 56 4.76 -2.49 5.63
C GLU A 56 5.58 -2.89 6.86
N ALA A 57 4.95 -2.88 8.04
CA ALA A 57 5.61 -3.23 9.31
C ALA A 57 6.09 -4.69 9.36
N ARG A 58 5.45 -5.58 8.61
CA ARG A 58 5.73 -7.02 8.55
C ARG A 58 5.61 -7.51 7.11
N ARG A 59 6.24 -8.64 6.82
CA ARG A 59 6.09 -9.31 5.52
C ARG A 59 4.63 -9.64 5.25
N SER A 60 4.21 -9.43 4.01
CA SER A 60 2.89 -9.89 3.58
C SER A 60 2.86 -11.43 3.55
N PRO A 61 1.83 -12.06 4.10
CA PRO A 61 1.66 -13.51 3.99
C PRO A 61 1.48 -13.99 2.54
N LEU A 62 1.11 -13.09 1.62
CA LEU A 62 0.96 -13.38 0.20
C LEU A 62 2.30 -13.36 -0.56
N THR A 63 3.32 -12.73 0.01
CA THR A 63 4.67 -12.61 -0.56
C THR A 63 5.72 -12.74 0.55
N PRO A 64 5.81 -13.91 1.22
CA PRO A 64 6.68 -14.09 2.38
C PRO A 64 8.17 -13.98 2.04
N ASP A 65 8.53 -14.18 0.78
CA ASP A 65 9.91 -14.06 0.30
C ASP A 65 10.37 -12.61 0.14
N ILE A 66 9.44 -11.65 0.11
CA ILE A 66 9.77 -10.22 0.04
C ILE A 66 9.91 -9.68 1.47
N PRO A 67 11.11 -9.23 1.88
CA PRO A 67 11.32 -8.73 3.23
C PRO A 67 10.56 -7.44 3.50
N ALA A 68 10.18 -7.18 4.75
CA ALA A 68 9.74 -5.87 5.17
C ALA A 68 10.97 -4.97 5.39
N LEU A 69 10.96 -3.73 4.90
CA LEU A 69 12.08 -2.80 5.07
C LEU A 69 12.42 -2.57 6.55
N GLY A 70 11.42 -2.63 7.43
CA GLY A 70 11.59 -2.51 8.89
C GLY A 70 12.39 -3.64 9.54
N GLU A 71 12.70 -4.72 8.84
CA GLU A 71 13.61 -5.78 9.30
C GLU A 71 15.07 -5.28 9.32
N HIS A 72 15.40 -4.30 8.48
CA HIS A 72 16.72 -3.68 8.51
C HIS A 72 16.82 -2.68 9.68
N PRO A 73 17.87 -2.74 10.51
CA PRO A 73 17.99 -1.92 11.73
C PRO A 73 17.78 -0.42 11.51
N GLN A 74 18.36 0.13 10.45
CA GLN A 74 18.26 1.57 10.11
C GLN A 74 16.86 1.98 9.61
N LEU A 75 16.05 1.02 9.13
CA LEU A 75 14.72 1.27 8.58
C LEU A 75 13.60 0.85 9.53
N LYS A 76 13.96 0.47 10.76
CA LYS A 76 13.02 0.05 11.79
C LYS A 76 11.94 1.11 12.03
N GLY A 77 10.67 0.68 12.07
CA GLY A 77 9.51 1.56 12.27
C GLY A 77 9.00 2.21 10.99
N ILE A 78 9.48 1.80 9.81
CA ILE A 78 8.75 2.07 8.56
C ILE A 78 7.50 1.19 8.55
N ASP A 79 6.36 1.84 8.41
CA ASP A 79 5.05 1.20 8.25
C ASP A 79 4.16 2.10 7.38
N ILE A 80 4.29 1.93 6.07
CA ILE A 80 3.55 2.68 5.06
C ILE A 80 2.90 1.67 4.14
N GLY A 81 1.59 1.51 4.26
CA GLY A 81 0.79 0.64 3.42
C GLY A 81 -0.16 1.42 2.52
N THR A 82 -0.71 0.75 1.51
CA THR A 82 -1.80 1.26 0.68
C THR A 82 -3.07 0.53 1.04
N TRP A 83 -4.17 1.26 1.16
CA TRP A 83 -5.48 0.70 1.48
C TRP A 83 -6.57 1.33 0.62
N PHE A 84 -7.67 0.62 0.47
CA PHE A 84 -8.85 1.04 -0.27
C PHE A 84 -10.06 1.06 0.66
N VAL A 85 -10.82 2.15 0.62
CA VAL A 85 -12.03 2.36 1.42
C VAL A 85 -13.16 2.82 0.51
N LEU A 86 -14.34 2.21 0.68
CA LEU A 86 -15.57 2.71 0.07
C LEU A 86 -16.09 3.89 0.88
N MET A 87 -16.21 5.05 0.25
CA MET A 87 -16.72 6.26 0.86
C MET A 87 -18.01 6.73 0.18
N GLY A 88 -18.85 7.42 0.94
CA GLY A 88 -20.05 8.06 0.43
C GLY A 88 -20.18 9.49 0.97
N PRO A 89 -21.12 10.31 0.43
CA PRO A 89 -21.41 11.63 0.97
C PRO A 89 -21.77 11.58 2.46
N ALA A 90 -21.33 12.58 3.25
CA ALA A 90 -21.50 12.60 4.69
C ALA A 90 -22.97 12.55 5.18
N ARG A 91 -23.93 12.96 4.35
CA ARG A 91 -25.36 13.01 4.65
C ARG A 91 -26.17 11.95 3.91
N LEU A 92 -25.62 10.76 3.69
CA LEU A 92 -26.40 9.64 3.17
C LEU A 92 -27.48 9.22 4.18
N PRO A 93 -28.71 8.92 3.72
CA PRO A 93 -29.75 8.35 4.59
C PRO A 93 -29.25 7.05 5.23
N GLU A 94 -29.62 6.83 6.49
CA GLU A 94 -29.20 5.68 7.28
C GLU A 94 -29.54 4.34 6.59
N ALA A 95 -30.73 4.24 6.00
CA ALA A 95 -31.16 3.05 5.26
C ALA A 95 -30.22 2.71 4.10
N VAL A 96 -29.74 3.74 3.35
CA VAL A 96 -28.80 3.57 2.25
C VAL A 96 -27.43 3.14 2.78
N THR A 97 -26.96 3.79 3.83
CA THR A 97 -25.67 3.46 4.46
C THR A 97 -25.65 2.03 4.98
N THR A 98 -26.72 1.61 5.66
CA THR A 98 -26.86 0.23 6.17
C THR A 98 -26.86 -0.78 5.04
N ARG A 99 -27.62 -0.53 3.98
CA ARG A 99 -27.66 -1.41 2.80
C ARG A 99 -26.30 -1.56 2.13
N LEU A 100 -25.55 -0.44 1.96
CA LEU A 100 -24.20 -0.45 1.39
C LEU A 100 -23.22 -1.22 2.28
N LYS A 101 -23.25 -1.00 3.60
CA LYS A 101 -22.42 -1.73 4.57
C LYS A 101 -22.69 -3.24 4.51
N THR A 102 -23.96 -3.65 4.47
CA THR A 102 -24.32 -5.06 4.38
C THR A 102 -23.84 -5.67 3.06
N ALA A 103 -24.09 -5.01 1.94
CA ALA A 103 -23.66 -5.50 0.63
C ALA A 103 -22.12 -5.61 0.54
N LEU A 104 -21.40 -4.62 1.07
CA LEU A 104 -19.94 -4.67 1.12
C LEU A 104 -19.45 -5.83 2.01
N ALA A 105 -20.05 -6.01 3.19
CA ALA A 105 -19.69 -7.09 4.09
C ALA A 105 -19.90 -8.48 3.44
N GLU A 106 -20.97 -8.66 2.67
CA GLU A 106 -21.20 -9.90 1.92
C GLU A 106 -20.18 -10.07 0.77
N ALA A 107 -19.87 -9.00 0.03
CA ALA A 107 -18.87 -9.03 -1.02
C ALA A 107 -17.48 -9.42 -0.47
N LEU A 108 -17.09 -8.87 0.68
CA LEU A 108 -15.81 -9.18 1.34
C LEU A 108 -15.71 -10.63 1.86
N LYS A 109 -16.84 -11.31 2.04
CA LYS A 109 -16.88 -12.76 2.38
C LYS A 109 -16.77 -13.66 1.14
N SER A 110 -17.01 -13.14 -0.07
CA SER A 110 -16.99 -13.95 -1.28
C SER A 110 -15.61 -14.57 -1.50
N PRO A 111 -15.53 -15.90 -1.65
CA PRO A 111 -14.27 -16.59 -1.92
C PRO A 111 -13.62 -16.11 -3.23
N GLU A 112 -14.45 -15.88 -4.26
CA GLU A 112 -13.96 -15.39 -5.56
C GLU A 112 -13.34 -13.99 -5.44
N PHE A 113 -13.99 -13.08 -4.70
CA PHE A 113 -13.46 -11.75 -4.45
C PHE A 113 -12.14 -11.82 -3.70
N ARG A 114 -12.08 -12.62 -2.61
CA ARG A 114 -10.86 -12.80 -1.83
C ARG A 114 -9.72 -13.35 -2.68
N GLN A 115 -9.98 -14.39 -3.45
CA GLN A 115 -8.98 -15.01 -4.33
C GLN A 115 -8.41 -14.00 -5.34
N LYS A 116 -9.27 -13.16 -5.95
CA LYS A 116 -8.83 -12.11 -6.88
C LYS A 116 -7.97 -11.05 -6.19
N MET A 117 -8.35 -10.62 -4.98
CA MET A 117 -7.58 -9.66 -4.21
C MET A 117 -6.22 -10.23 -3.80
N GLU A 118 -6.18 -11.44 -3.27
CA GLU A 118 -4.94 -12.13 -2.87
C GLU A 118 -4.02 -12.39 -4.06
N ALA A 119 -4.57 -12.80 -5.21
CA ALA A 119 -3.79 -12.96 -6.44
C ALA A 119 -3.13 -11.67 -6.91
N SER A 120 -3.73 -10.52 -6.60
CA SER A 120 -3.15 -9.20 -6.86
C SER A 120 -2.15 -8.73 -5.80
N GLY A 121 -1.91 -9.51 -4.73
CA GLY A 121 -1.04 -9.12 -3.63
C GLY A 121 -1.72 -8.22 -2.58
N SER A 122 -3.05 -8.15 -2.57
CA SER A 122 -3.83 -7.35 -1.63
C SER A 122 -4.56 -8.24 -0.64
N THR A 123 -4.57 -7.88 0.64
CA THR A 123 -5.35 -8.57 1.67
C THR A 123 -6.73 -7.95 1.81
N VAL A 124 -7.73 -8.78 2.12
CA VAL A 124 -9.08 -8.31 2.41
C VAL A 124 -9.21 -8.03 3.90
N ALA A 125 -9.76 -6.87 4.25
CA ALA A 125 -9.98 -6.48 5.63
C ALA A 125 -10.75 -7.54 6.43
N ALA A 126 -10.41 -7.69 7.70
CA ALA A 126 -11.11 -8.60 8.59
C ALA A 126 -12.58 -8.15 8.79
N PRO A 127 -13.51 -9.10 8.93
CA PRO A 127 -14.90 -8.75 9.29
C PRO A 127 -14.95 -7.91 10.57
N GLY A 128 -15.78 -6.87 10.58
CA GLY A 128 -15.94 -5.99 11.74
C GLY A 128 -14.83 -4.95 11.94
N THR A 129 -13.92 -4.78 10.98
CA THR A 129 -12.93 -3.69 11.02
C THR A 129 -13.63 -2.34 11.19
N ASP A 130 -13.28 -1.60 12.26
CA ASP A 130 -13.76 -0.23 12.44
C ASP A 130 -13.00 0.71 11.52
N VAL A 131 -13.65 1.05 10.39
CA VAL A 131 -13.08 1.92 9.36
C VAL A 131 -12.82 3.33 9.88
N GLN A 132 -13.64 3.85 10.81
CA GLN A 132 -13.48 5.18 11.39
C GLN A 132 -12.21 5.25 12.25
N GLN A 133 -12.04 4.28 13.14
CA GLN A 133 -10.85 4.18 13.97
C GLN A 133 -9.60 3.95 13.12
N PHE A 134 -9.69 3.08 12.10
CA PHE A 134 -8.60 2.85 11.16
C PHE A 134 -8.18 4.14 10.45
N LEU A 135 -9.12 4.88 9.85
CA LEU A 135 -8.83 6.14 9.17
C LEU A 135 -8.21 7.19 10.10
N ALA A 136 -8.73 7.30 11.34
CA ALA A 136 -8.16 8.21 12.32
C ALA A 136 -6.70 7.87 12.65
N SER A 137 -6.39 6.59 12.79
CA SER A 137 -5.02 6.13 13.05
C SER A 137 -4.09 6.39 11.87
N GLU A 138 -4.56 6.16 10.65
CA GLU A 138 -3.79 6.44 9.43
C GLU A 138 -3.52 7.94 9.25
N VAL A 139 -4.53 8.79 9.45
CA VAL A 139 -4.33 10.26 9.43
C VAL A 139 -3.25 10.69 10.43
N ALA A 140 -3.33 10.21 11.67
CA ALA A 140 -2.32 10.55 12.69
C ALA A 140 -0.92 10.02 12.32
N LYS A 141 -0.83 8.83 11.72
CA LYS A 141 0.42 8.25 11.22
C LYS A 141 1.02 9.09 10.10
N TYR A 142 0.24 9.42 9.08
CA TYR A 142 0.73 10.20 7.94
C TYR A 142 1.07 11.64 8.31
N GLN A 143 0.36 12.27 9.25
CA GLN A 143 0.77 13.59 9.77
C GLN A 143 2.19 13.58 10.33
N LYS A 144 2.55 12.56 11.11
CA LYS A 144 3.92 12.41 11.63
C LYS A 144 4.94 12.20 10.51
N ILE A 145 4.59 11.43 9.47
CA ILE A 145 5.46 11.17 8.32
C ILE A 145 5.71 12.46 7.54
N VAL A 146 4.67 13.26 7.27
CA VAL A 146 4.78 14.54 6.56
C VAL A 146 5.69 15.50 7.31
N GLN A 147 5.53 15.61 8.64
CA GLN A 147 6.39 16.43 9.50
C GLN A 147 7.85 15.96 9.46
N PHE A 148 8.07 14.64 9.58
CA PHE A 148 9.41 14.05 9.55
C PHE A 148 10.10 14.25 8.19
N ALA A 149 9.38 14.04 7.11
CA ALA A 149 9.92 14.11 5.74
C ALA A 149 10.00 15.54 5.19
N LYS A 150 9.53 16.54 5.97
CA LYS A 150 9.47 17.97 5.55
C LYS A 150 8.81 18.14 4.18
N ILE A 151 7.72 17.40 3.94
CA ILE A 151 6.95 17.53 2.71
C ILE A 151 6.16 18.85 2.80
N GLU A 152 6.50 19.80 1.92
CA GLU A 152 5.72 21.02 1.76
C GLU A 152 4.34 20.68 1.18
N GLN A 153 3.29 21.29 1.74
CA GLN A 153 1.89 21.11 1.29
C GLN A 153 1.57 22.11 0.18
#